data_fd6501e2c671653ad05b7082c0d878b4
#
_entry.id   fd6501e2c671653ad05b7082c0d878b4
#
_cell.length_a   1.000
_cell.length_b   1.000
_cell.length_c   1.000
_cell.angle_alpha   90.00
_cell.angle_beta   90.00
_cell.angle_gamma   90.00
#
_symmetry.space_group_name_H-M   'P 1'
#
loop_
_entity.id
_entity.type
_entity.pdbx_description
1 polymer ?
#
loop_
_entity_poly.entity_id
_entity_poly.type
_entity_poly.pdbx_seq_one_letter_code
_entity_poly.pdbx_strand_id
1 'polypeptide(L)'
;VWGLGTAAARAADPAVRHTALDRFESSAALRSPFPRSMAFAAAGAAEVLVVLPDHPGALGLLRAVPDVIGRPAGDPSWPWPEPRLSYANAALAEALIIVGEHVGDGRALDDGLRMLGWLMDSETAQGHLSVTPVGGHGPEDDRPRFDQQPIEAAALADACVRALRITGDPRWAAGVDAAIGWFLGHNDAGHALCDPVSGGGYDGLERDGCNTNQGAESTLALLSTLQHRRQLAAR
;
A
#
# COMPACT_ATOMS: atom_id res chain seq x y z
N VAL A 1 -9.09 10.43 6.64
CA VAL A 1 -7.75 10.87 7.07
C VAL A 1 -6.78 10.88 5.88
N TRP A 2 -6.62 9.79 5.11
CA TRP A 2 -5.67 9.72 3.99
C TRP A 2 -5.87 10.84 2.97
N GLY A 3 -7.03 10.93 2.33
CA GLY A 3 -7.31 11.99 1.35
C GLY A 3 -7.17 13.41 1.90
N LEU A 4 -7.46 13.65 3.19
CA LEU A 4 -7.25 14.94 3.84
C LEU A 4 -5.75 15.26 3.96
N GLY A 5 -4.93 14.29 4.38
CA GLY A 5 -3.47 14.47 4.45
C GLY A 5 -2.87 14.78 3.08
N THR A 6 -3.26 14.00 2.05
CA THR A 6 -2.83 14.23 0.67
C THR A 6 -3.24 15.62 0.17
N ALA A 7 -4.48 16.05 0.41
CA ALA A 7 -4.94 17.37 0.00
C ALA A 7 -4.23 18.51 0.74
N ALA A 8 -3.97 18.34 2.06
CA ALA A 8 -3.22 19.30 2.86
C ALA A 8 -1.79 19.50 2.33
N ALA A 9 -1.14 18.41 1.88
CA ALA A 9 0.22 18.45 1.38
C ALA A 9 0.32 18.89 -0.08
N ARG A 10 -0.62 18.52 -0.96
CA ARG A 10 -0.42 18.51 -2.40
C ARG A 10 -1.44 19.33 -3.21
N ALA A 11 -2.57 19.78 -2.64
CA ALA A 11 -3.53 20.58 -3.39
C ALA A 11 -2.87 21.86 -3.91
N ALA A 12 -3.15 22.24 -5.15
CA ALA A 12 -2.63 23.49 -5.75
C ALA A 12 -3.21 24.73 -5.06
N ASP A 13 -4.51 24.70 -4.74
CA ASP A 13 -5.21 25.79 -4.08
C ASP A 13 -4.86 25.85 -2.58
N PRO A 14 -4.31 26.99 -2.09
CA PRO A 14 -4.02 27.18 -0.66
C PRO A 14 -5.25 27.08 0.25
N ALA A 15 -6.45 27.49 -0.21
CA ALA A 15 -7.67 27.39 0.58
C ALA A 15 -8.08 25.92 0.78
N VAL A 16 -7.89 25.09 -0.24
CA VAL A 16 -8.12 23.64 -0.13
C VAL A 16 -7.13 23.02 0.84
N ARG A 17 -5.83 23.38 0.76
CA ARG A 17 -4.81 22.90 1.72
C ARG A 17 -5.16 23.23 3.17
N HIS A 18 -5.52 24.49 3.42
CA HIS A 18 -5.89 24.95 4.76
C HIS A 18 -7.12 24.18 5.29
N THR A 19 -8.19 24.12 4.51
CA THR A 19 -9.41 23.40 4.90
C THR A 19 -9.14 21.92 5.13
N ALA A 20 -8.31 21.30 4.30
CA ALA A 20 -7.95 19.90 4.45
C ALA A 20 -7.15 19.64 5.74
N LEU A 21 -6.24 20.56 6.09
CA LEU A 21 -5.46 20.47 7.33
C LEU A 21 -6.35 20.61 8.57
N ASP A 22 -7.27 21.59 8.61
CA ASP A 22 -8.22 21.75 9.72
C ASP A 22 -9.07 20.49 9.94
N ARG A 23 -9.52 19.87 8.84
CA ARG A 23 -10.29 18.62 8.88
C ARG A 23 -9.42 17.41 9.28
N PHE A 24 -8.16 17.41 8.85
CA PHE A 24 -7.20 16.39 9.26
C PHE A 24 -6.96 16.44 10.77
N GLU A 25 -6.73 17.61 11.36
CA GLU A 25 -6.53 17.77 12.80
C GLU A 25 -7.65 17.15 13.61
N SER A 26 -8.89 17.45 13.24
CA SER A 26 -10.08 16.89 13.90
C SER A 26 -10.15 15.36 13.76
N SER A 27 -9.71 14.82 12.62
CA SER A 27 -9.73 13.39 12.33
C SER A 27 -8.54 12.64 12.94
N ALA A 28 -7.39 13.28 13.06
CA ALA A 28 -6.15 12.67 13.58
C ALA A 28 -6.22 12.31 15.08
N ALA A 29 -7.20 12.85 15.82
CA ALA A 29 -7.48 12.47 17.20
C ALA A 29 -8.22 11.12 17.31
N LEU A 30 -8.89 10.68 16.25
CA LEU A 30 -9.66 9.44 16.25
C LEU A 30 -8.75 8.22 16.15
N ARG A 31 -9.20 7.11 16.74
CA ARG A 31 -8.53 5.81 16.66
C ARG A 31 -9.54 4.76 16.23
N SER A 32 -9.11 3.91 15.30
CA SER A 32 -9.88 2.76 14.86
C SER A 32 -9.28 1.48 15.45
N PRO A 33 -10.10 0.50 15.86
CA PRO A 33 -9.59 -0.81 16.24
C PRO A 33 -9.20 -1.68 15.02
N PHE A 34 -9.47 -1.21 13.81
CA PHE A 34 -9.23 -1.97 12.58
C PHE A 34 -7.87 -1.61 11.98
N PRO A 35 -6.95 -2.61 11.78
CA PRO A 35 -5.60 -2.38 11.29
C PRO A 35 -5.54 -1.56 9.98
N ARG A 36 -6.35 -1.90 8.99
CA ARG A 36 -6.34 -1.20 7.69
C ARG A 36 -6.81 0.24 7.79
N SER A 37 -7.79 0.53 8.64
CA SER A 37 -8.21 1.92 8.88
C SER A 37 -7.07 2.75 9.45
N MET A 38 -6.28 2.18 10.37
CA MET A 38 -5.10 2.84 10.94
C MET A 38 -3.94 2.92 9.93
N ALA A 39 -3.76 1.92 9.08
CA ALA A 39 -2.75 1.95 8.03
C ALA A 39 -3.00 3.08 7.02
N PHE A 40 -4.22 3.20 6.50
CA PHE A 40 -4.57 4.32 5.61
C PHE A 40 -4.54 5.68 6.32
N ALA A 41 -4.84 5.72 7.62
CA ALA A 41 -4.70 6.94 8.40
C ALA A 41 -3.21 7.33 8.56
N ALA A 42 -2.31 6.35 8.73
CA ALA A 42 -0.87 6.57 8.78
C ALA A 42 -0.33 7.15 7.45
N ALA A 43 -0.79 6.64 6.31
CA ALA A 43 -0.44 7.22 5.01
C ALA A 43 -0.82 8.70 4.92
N GLY A 44 -2.01 9.08 5.40
CA GLY A 44 -2.43 10.48 5.47
C GLY A 44 -1.59 11.32 6.44
N ALA A 45 -1.23 10.77 7.59
CA ALA A 45 -0.36 11.44 8.54
C ALA A 45 1.05 11.68 7.96
N ALA A 46 1.59 10.71 7.24
CA ALA A 46 2.87 10.86 6.54
C ALA A 46 2.87 12.02 5.54
N GLU A 47 1.80 12.18 4.76
CA GLU A 47 1.67 13.32 3.82
C GLU A 47 1.69 14.66 4.57
N VAL A 48 0.99 14.78 5.70
CA VAL A 48 1.02 16.01 6.51
C VAL A 48 2.42 16.28 7.03
N LEU A 49 3.15 15.24 7.49
CA LEU A 49 4.50 15.38 8.02
C LEU A 49 5.55 15.78 6.97
N VAL A 50 5.28 15.57 5.69
CA VAL A 50 6.13 16.11 4.61
C VAL A 50 6.17 17.64 4.62
N VAL A 51 5.03 18.29 4.93
CA VAL A 51 4.92 19.76 4.94
C VAL A 51 4.96 20.38 6.34
N LEU A 52 4.64 19.60 7.36
CA LEU A 52 4.63 19.98 8.77
C LEU A 52 5.29 18.87 9.60
N PRO A 53 6.62 18.77 9.63
CA PRO A 53 7.34 17.62 10.25
C PRO A 53 7.04 17.39 11.74
N ASP A 54 6.69 18.44 12.47
CA ASP A 54 6.43 18.37 13.91
C ASP A 54 4.92 18.40 14.24
N HIS A 55 4.04 18.10 13.28
CA HIS A 55 2.60 18.18 13.49
C HIS A 55 2.12 17.19 14.57
N PRO A 56 1.65 17.68 15.75
CA PRO A 56 1.45 16.81 16.92
C PRO A 56 0.35 15.77 16.72
N GLY A 57 -0.74 16.12 16.00
CA GLY A 57 -1.83 15.18 15.69
C GLY A 57 -1.38 14.05 14.77
N ALA A 58 -0.57 14.35 13.74
CA ALA A 58 -0.02 13.34 12.85
C ALA A 58 0.94 12.40 13.58
N LEU A 59 1.89 12.94 14.35
CA LEU A 59 2.81 12.14 15.16
C LEU A 59 2.06 11.33 16.24
N GLY A 60 1.04 11.90 16.87
CA GLY A 60 0.21 11.21 17.85
C GLY A 60 -0.59 10.05 17.24
N LEU A 61 -1.06 10.21 16.00
CA LEU A 61 -1.71 9.14 15.26
C LEU A 61 -0.72 8.02 14.94
N LEU A 62 0.47 8.34 14.41
CA LEU A 62 1.48 7.35 14.06
C LEU A 62 1.94 6.52 15.26
N ARG A 63 2.11 7.14 16.45
CA ARG A 63 2.48 6.41 17.67
C ARG A 63 1.47 5.35 18.10
N ALA A 64 0.21 5.47 17.69
CA ALA A 64 -0.83 4.50 18.02
C ALA A 64 -0.95 3.35 16.97
N VAL A 65 -0.30 3.47 15.83
CA VAL A 65 -0.41 2.49 14.73
C VAL A 65 0.11 1.10 15.11
N PRO A 66 1.30 0.94 15.75
CA PRO A 66 1.83 -0.39 16.07
C PRO A 66 0.95 -1.19 17.03
N ASP A 67 0.26 -0.51 17.96
CA ASP A 67 -0.64 -1.17 18.92
C ASP A 67 -1.87 -1.77 18.23
N VAL A 68 -2.31 -1.20 17.12
CA VAL A 68 -3.50 -1.65 16.38
C VAL A 68 -3.15 -2.67 15.30
N ILE A 69 -2.07 -2.45 14.56
CA ILE A 69 -1.61 -3.40 13.53
C ILE A 69 -1.10 -4.68 14.18
N GLY A 70 -0.49 -4.57 15.34
CA GLY A 70 0.18 -5.68 15.99
C GLY A 70 1.57 -5.93 15.42
N ARG A 71 2.22 -6.95 15.94
CA ARG A 71 3.56 -7.35 15.53
C ARG A 71 3.50 -8.60 14.66
N PRO A 72 4.39 -8.73 13.69
CA PRO A 72 4.49 -9.97 12.95
C PRO A 72 4.75 -11.13 13.90
N ALA A 73 4.11 -12.28 13.63
CA ALA A 73 4.30 -13.49 14.41
C ALA A 73 5.77 -13.93 14.45
N GLY A 74 6.14 -14.65 15.51
CA GLY A 74 7.49 -15.18 15.65
C GLY A 74 7.80 -16.34 14.70
N ASP A 75 6.78 -16.86 14.00
CA ASP A 75 6.94 -17.91 12.99
C ASP A 75 7.53 -17.32 11.70
N PRO A 76 8.73 -17.75 11.26
CA PRO A 76 9.32 -17.24 10.03
C PRO A 76 8.52 -17.60 8.76
N SER A 77 7.70 -18.66 8.80
CA SER A 77 6.87 -19.06 7.67
C SER A 77 5.65 -18.19 7.49
N TRP A 78 5.22 -17.51 8.58
CA TRP A 78 4.09 -16.58 8.58
C TRP A 78 4.39 -15.33 9.43
N PRO A 79 5.34 -14.49 9.03
CA PRO A 79 5.71 -13.27 9.76
C PRO A 79 4.68 -12.16 9.54
N TRP A 80 3.42 -12.45 9.81
CA TRP A 80 2.27 -11.59 9.60
C TRP A 80 1.47 -11.41 10.90
N PRO A 81 0.93 -10.21 11.20
CA PRO A 81 0.23 -9.97 12.47
C PRO A 81 -1.19 -10.55 12.50
N GLU A 82 -1.75 -10.90 11.36
CA GLU A 82 -3.10 -11.46 11.25
C GLU A 82 -3.04 -12.95 10.87
N PRO A 83 -4.09 -13.73 11.21
CA PRO A 83 -4.11 -15.16 10.88
C PRO A 83 -4.30 -15.44 9.38
N ARG A 84 -4.65 -14.43 8.58
CA ARG A 84 -4.89 -14.53 7.14
C ARG A 84 -4.42 -13.26 6.42
N LEU A 85 -3.91 -13.40 5.21
CA LEU A 85 -3.90 -12.32 4.24
C LEU A 85 -5.34 -12.06 3.76
N SER A 86 -5.69 -10.79 3.53
CA SER A 86 -7.05 -10.44 3.13
C SER A 86 -7.07 -9.27 2.13
N TYR A 87 -7.18 -8.04 2.58
CA TYR A 87 -7.33 -6.84 1.74
C TYR A 87 -6.21 -5.85 1.99
N ALA A 88 -5.67 -5.25 0.92
CA ALA A 88 -4.63 -4.23 0.98
C ALA A 88 -3.49 -4.60 1.96
N ASN A 89 -2.97 -5.81 1.81
CA ASN A 89 -2.03 -6.38 2.77
C ASN A 89 -0.78 -5.53 2.93
N ALA A 90 -0.18 -5.08 1.84
CA ALA A 90 1.04 -4.26 1.88
C ALA A 90 0.87 -2.95 2.65
N ALA A 91 -0.35 -2.41 2.78
CA ALA A 91 -0.60 -1.19 3.55
C ALA A 91 -0.28 -1.34 5.05
N LEU A 92 -0.39 -2.57 5.62
CA LEU A 92 0.01 -2.81 7.01
C LEU A 92 1.53 -2.70 7.19
N ALA A 93 2.28 -3.28 6.27
CA ALA A 93 3.74 -3.17 6.26
C ALA A 93 4.18 -1.73 6.04
N GLU A 94 3.57 -1.03 5.07
CA GLU A 94 3.84 0.39 4.79
C GLU A 94 3.60 1.26 6.03
N ALA A 95 2.52 1.05 6.77
CA ALA A 95 2.21 1.82 7.96
C ALA A 95 3.27 1.68 9.05
N LEU A 96 3.82 0.48 9.25
CA LEU A 96 4.95 0.29 10.20
C LEU A 96 6.23 0.97 9.71
N ILE A 97 6.50 0.93 8.39
CA ILE A 97 7.62 1.66 7.78
C ILE A 97 7.46 3.18 7.99
N ILE A 98 6.25 3.72 7.81
CA ILE A 98 5.91 5.12 8.08
C ILE A 98 6.20 5.48 9.55
N VAL A 99 5.81 4.63 10.48
CA VAL A 99 6.09 4.84 11.91
C VAL A 99 7.60 4.89 12.16
N GLY A 100 8.35 3.96 11.60
CA GLY A 100 9.80 3.95 11.70
C GLY A 100 10.43 5.23 11.17
N GLU A 101 9.99 5.70 10.00
CA GLU A 101 10.50 6.91 9.34
C GLU A 101 10.24 8.19 10.14
N HIS A 102 9.01 8.40 10.60
CA HIS A 102 8.58 9.69 11.17
C HIS A 102 8.61 9.75 12.70
N VAL A 103 8.49 8.61 13.37
CA VAL A 103 8.51 8.54 14.84
C VAL A 103 9.89 8.12 15.38
N GLY A 104 10.72 7.53 14.50
CA GLY A 104 12.04 7.01 14.89
C GLY A 104 11.96 5.64 15.58
N ASP A 105 10.88 4.90 15.43
CA ASP A 105 10.74 3.54 15.95
C ASP A 105 11.44 2.54 15.02
N GLY A 106 12.72 2.27 15.31
CA GLY A 106 13.53 1.33 14.53
C GLY A 106 12.94 -0.09 14.49
N ARG A 107 12.22 -0.49 15.55
CA ARG A 107 11.59 -1.81 15.60
C ARG A 107 10.37 -1.89 14.68
N ALA A 108 9.56 -0.83 14.62
CA ALA A 108 8.45 -0.76 13.65
C ALA A 108 8.97 -0.78 12.21
N LEU A 109 10.07 -0.07 11.94
CA LEU A 109 10.73 -0.10 10.62
C LEU A 109 11.16 -1.52 10.23
N ASP A 110 11.87 -2.21 11.12
CA ASP A 110 12.37 -3.57 10.86
C ASP A 110 11.21 -4.56 10.65
N ASP A 111 10.16 -4.47 11.48
CA ASP A 111 8.96 -5.29 11.35
C ASP A 111 8.25 -5.03 10.01
N GLY A 112 8.08 -3.76 9.62
CA GLY A 112 7.46 -3.38 8.36
C GLY A 112 8.25 -3.85 7.14
N LEU A 113 9.57 -3.68 7.12
CA LEU A 113 10.43 -4.14 6.03
C LEU A 113 10.44 -5.67 5.92
N ARG A 114 10.44 -6.38 7.06
CA ARG A 114 10.35 -7.85 7.08
C ARG A 114 9.02 -8.35 6.54
N MET A 115 7.90 -7.75 6.95
CA MET A 115 6.57 -8.08 6.45
C MET A 115 6.47 -7.84 4.95
N LEU A 116 6.93 -6.69 4.47
CA LEU A 116 6.90 -6.34 3.05
C LEU A 116 7.74 -7.31 2.22
N GLY A 117 8.95 -7.65 2.68
CA GLY A 117 9.82 -8.60 2.00
C GLY A 117 9.19 -9.98 1.88
N TRP A 118 8.63 -10.48 2.99
CA TRP A 118 7.94 -11.77 2.99
C TRP A 118 6.69 -11.75 2.08
N LEU A 119 5.91 -10.66 2.10
CA LEU A 119 4.73 -10.55 1.25
C LEU A 119 5.11 -10.57 -0.25
N MET A 120 6.15 -9.83 -0.65
CA MET A 120 6.67 -9.86 -2.02
C MET A 120 7.08 -11.27 -2.44
N ASP A 121 7.86 -11.96 -1.59
CA ASP A 121 8.31 -13.32 -1.88
C ASP A 121 7.11 -14.27 -1.96
N SER A 122 6.14 -14.08 -1.08
CA SER A 122 4.90 -14.85 -1.01
C SER A 122 4.00 -14.63 -2.23
N GLU A 123 3.88 -13.41 -2.72
CA GLU A 123 3.03 -13.02 -3.85
C GLU A 123 3.76 -13.06 -5.21
N THR A 124 4.97 -13.64 -5.25
CA THR A 124 5.70 -13.89 -6.50
C THR A 124 5.53 -15.35 -6.93
N ALA A 125 5.03 -15.57 -8.12
CA ALA A 125 4.87 -16.90 -8.71
C ALA A 125 5.36 -16.90 -10.16
N GLN A 126 6.17 -17.90 -10.54
CA GLN A 126 6.65 -18.08 -11.92
C GLN A 126 7.33 -16.82 -12.53
N GLY A 127 7.92 -15.96 -11.67
CA GLY A 127 8.61 -14.75 -12.10
C GLY A 127 7.72 -13.52 -12.33
N HIS A 128 6.46 -13.58 -11.93
CA HIS A 128 5.52 -12.43 -11.96
C HIS A 128 4.78 -12.27 -10.63
N LEU A 129 4.14 -11.15 -10.44
CA LEU A 129 3.30 -10.88 -9.28
C LEU A 129 1.97 -11.63 -9.38
N SER A 130 1.65 -12.39 -8.33
CA SER A 130 0.41 -13.15 -8.11
C SER A 130 -0.16 -12.70 -6.76
N VAL A 131 -0.91 -11.62 -6.77
CA VAL A 131 -1.39 -10.98 -5.53
C VAL A 131 -2.44 -11.82 -4.82
N THR A 132 -2.56 -11.61 -3.52
CA THR A 132 -3.60 -12.25 -2.70
C THR A 132 -4.99 -11.98 -3.29
N PRO A 133 -5.78 -13.04 -3.56
CA PRO A 133 -7.12 -12.90 -4.13
C PRO A 133 -8.14 -12.44 -3.10
N VAL A 134 -9.33 -12.06 -3.59
CA VAL A 134 -10.46 -11.53 -2.77
C VAL A 134 -10.79 -12.41 -1.55
N GLY A 135 -10.71 -13.72 -1.67
CA GLY A 135 -10.97 -14.64 -0.55
C GLY A 135 -9.88 -14.65 0.52
N GLY A 136 -8.72 -14.07 0.23
CA GLY A 136 -7.55 -14.17 1.07
C GLY A 136 -7.08 -15.62 1.29
N HIS A 137 -6.06 -15.82 2.09
CA HIS A 137 -5.65 -17.15 2.53
C HIS A 137 -4.87 -17.09 3.85
N GLY A 138 -4.90 -18.18 4.61
CA GLY A 138 -4.05 -18.43 5.77
C GLY A 138 -2.82 -19.28 5.43
N PRO A 139 -1.96 -19.57 6.42
CA PRO A 139 -0.71 -20.31 6.21
C PRO A 139 -0.93 -21.75 5.76
N GLU A 140 -2.04 -22.38 6.14
CA GLU A 140 -2.37 -23.77 5.82
C GLU A 140 -3.36 -23.93 4.67
N ASP A 141 -3.83 -22.81 4.10
CA ASP A 141 -4.81 -22.84 3.03
C ASP A 141 -4.11 -23.18 1.69
N ASP A 142 -4.83 -23.87 0.81
CA ASP A 142 -4.48 -23.87 -0.60
C ASP A 142 -4.47 -22.42 -1.08
N ARG A 143 -3.41 -22.04 -1.81
CA ARG A 143 -3.30 -20.67 -2.35
C ARG A 143 -4.20 -20.51 -3.56
N PRO A 144 -5.41 -19.93 -3.43
CA PRO A 144 -6.21 -19.57 -4.58
C PRO A 144 -5.48 -18.46 -5.35
N ARG A 145 -5.58 -18.50 -6.69
CA ARG A 145 -4.93 -17.51 -7.56
C ARG A 145 -5.87 -16.40 -8.02
N PHE A 146 -7.17 -16.60 -7.88
CA PHE A 146 -8.20 -15.71 -8.44
C PHE A 146 -9.35 -15.54 -7.43
N ASP A 147 -10.11 -14.43 -7.42
CA ASP A 147 -9.93 -13.26 -8.30
C ASP A 147 -8.95 -12.28 -7.64
N GLN A 148 -8.05 -11.67 -8.43
CA GLN A 148 -7.08 -10.69 -7.92
C GLN A 148 -7.58 -9.27 -8.16
N GLN A 149 -7.28 -8.35 -7.23
CA GLN A 149 -7.75 -6.97 -7.29
C GLN A 149 -6.58 -5.97 -7.45
N PRO A 150 -6.79 -4.90 -8.23
CA PRO A 150 -5.80 -3.84 -8.47
C PRO A 150 -5.23 -3.19 -7.21
N ILE A 151 -6.03 -3.11 -6.14
CA ILE A 151 -5.61 -2.50 -4.87
C ILE A 151 -4.41 -3.22 -4.23
N GLU A 152 -4.30 -4.54 -4.40
CA GLU A 152 -3.18 -5.30 -3.82
C GLU A 152 -1.87 -4.93 -4.51
N ALA A 153 -1.85 -4.88 -5.84
CA ALA A 153 -0.68 -4.49 -6.61
C ALA A 153 -0.29 -3.02 -6.34
N ALA A 154 -1.28 -2.12 -6.24
CA ALA A 154 -1.02 -0.72 -5.93
C ALA A 154 -0.47 -0.53 -4.52
N ALA A 155 -1.06 -1.16 -3.51
CA ALA A 155 -0.56 -1.08 -2.12
C ALA A 155 0.87 -1.65 -2.01
N LEU A 156 1.19 -2.71 -2.76
CA LEU A 156 2.55 -3.23 -2.82
C LEU A 156 3.52 -2.22 -3.42
N ALA A 157 3.13 -1.56 -4.53
CA ALA A 157 3.96 -0.52 -5.15
C ALA A 157 4.20 0.67 -4.20
N ASP A 158 3.17 1.15 -3.51
CA ASP A 158 3.25 2.25 -2.54
C ASP A 158 4.25 1.90 -1.41
N ALA A 159 4.11 0.72 -0.81
CA ALA A 159 5.00 0.23 0.24
C ALA A 159 6.45 0.08 -0.26
N CYS A 160 6.64 -0.47 -1.47
CA CYS A 160 7.96 -0.63 -2.08
C CYS A 160 8.65 0.71 -2.37
N VAL A 161 7.94 1.71 -2.89
CA VAL A 161 8.50 3.06 -3.11
C VAL A 161 8.98 3.67 -1.80
N ARG A 162 8.22 3.51 -0.73
CA ARG A 162 8.61 4.01 0.59
C ARG A 162 9.84 3.29 1.12
N ALA A 163 9.84 1.96 1.06
CA ALA A 163 10.97 1.14 1.50
C ALA A 163 12.25 1.48 0.70
N LEU A 164 12.14 1.64 -0.62
CA LEU A 164 13.26 2.06 -1.47
C LEU A 164 13.83 3.42 -1.06
N ARG A 165 12.95 4.38 -0.76
CA ARG A 165 13.37 5.73 -0.36
C ARG A 165 14.17 5.72 0.95
N ILE A 166 13.79 4.87 1.90
CA ILE A 166 14.40 4.80 3.22
C ILE A 166 15.68 3.97 3.21
N THR A 167 15.69 2.83 2.50
CA THR A 167 16.77 1.85 2.57
C THR A 167 17.77 1.95 1.42
N GLY A 168 17.35 2.48 0.26
CA GLY A 168 18.14 2.43 -0.97
C GLY A 168 18.27 1.02 -1.58
N ASP A 169 17.64 0.00 -1.02
CA ASP A 169 17.75 -1.38 -1.50
C ASP A 169 16.99 -1.55 -2.83
N PRO A 170 17.68 -1.95 -3.93
CA PRO A 170 17.07 -2.08 -5.26
C PRO A 170 16.00 -3.17 -5.34
N ARG A 171 15.92 -4.09 -4.40
CA ARG A 171 14.82 -5.09 -4.35
C ARG A 171 13.44 -4.44 -4.36
N TRP A 172 13.32 -3.28 -3.73
CA TRP A 172 12.05 -2.55 -3.67
C TRP A 172 11.67 -1.93 -5.02
N ALA A 173 12.66 -1.51 -5.81
CA ALA A 173 12.40 -1.07 -7.18
C ALA A 173 11.86 -2.22 -8.04
N ALA A 174 12.41 -3.43 -7.87
CA ALA A 174 11.89 -4.63 -8.54
C ALA A 174 10.43 -4.93 -8.14
N GLY A 175 10.04 -4.69 -6.87
CA GLY A 175 8.65 -4.81 -6.42
C GLY A 175 7.71 -3.83 -7.14
N VAL A 176 8.13 -2.59 -7.34
CA VAL A 176 7.38 -1.61 -8.13
C VAL A 176 7.24 -2.06 -9.58
N ASP A 177 8.32 -2.55 -10.20
CA ASP A 177 8.29 -3.05 -11.59
C ASP A 177 7.38 -4.29 -11.71
N ALA A 178 7.36 -5.17 -10.73
CA ALA A 178 6.45 -6.33 -10.69
C ALA A 178 4.98 -5.91 -10.60
N ALA A 179 4.66 -4.91 -9.77
CA ALA A 179 3.30 -4.36 -9.67
C ALA A 179 2.85 -3.72 -10.99
N ILE A 180 3.73 -2.97 -11.66
CA ILE A 180 3.46 -2.42 -12.99
C ILE A 180 3.26 -3.54 -14.01
N GLY A 181 4.12 -4.55 -13.99
CA GLY A 181 4.04 -5.73 -14.84
C GLY A 181 2.67 -6.41 -14.71
N TRP A 182 2.15 -6.53 -13.47
CA TRP A 182 0.84 -7.11 -13.22
C TRP A 182 -0.28 -6.36 -13.96
N PHE A 183 -0.30 -5.02 -13.94
CA PHE A 183 -1.26 -4.22 -14.70
C PHE A 183 -1.08 -4.35 -16.22
N LEU A 184 0.14 -4.60 -16.69
CA LEU A 184 0.46 -4.69 -18.12
C LEU A 184 0.36 -6.11 -18.68
N GLY A 185 -0.17 -7.07 -17.91
CA GLY A 185 -0.41 -8.43 -18.37
C GLY A 185 0.67 -9.44 -17.99
N HIS A 186 1.71 -9.02 -17.24
CA HIS A 186 2.68 -9.95 -16.67
C HIS A 186 2.15 -10.47 -15.32
N ASN A 187 1.10 -11.27 -15.39
CA ASN A 187 0.31 -11.79 -14.27
C ASN A 187 -0.18 -13.21 -14.56
N ASP A 188 -0.95 -13.81 -13.66
CA ASP A 188 -1.36 -15.22 -13.71
C ASP A 188 -2.21 -15.60 -14.92
N ALA A 189 -2.92 -14.66 -15.54
CA ALA A 189 -3.78 -14.92 -16.70
C ALA A 189 -3.23 -14.35 -18.03
N GLY A 190 -2.13 -13.59 -17.98
CA GLY A 190 -1.55 -12.97 -19.18
C GLY A 190 -2.40 -11.84 -19.79
N HIS A 191 -3.29 -11.23 -19.01
CA HIS A 191 -4.20 -10.17 -19.45
C HIS A 191 -3.83 -8.81 -18.86
N ALA A 192 -3.74 -7.77 -19.71
CA ALA A 192 -3.57 -6.41 -19.24
C ALA A 192 -4.83 -5.90 -18.52
N LEU A 193 -4.64 -5.26 -17.37
CA LEU A 193 -5.72 -4.69 -16.57
C LEU A 193 -5.91 -3.19 -16.85
N CYS A 194 -5.73 -2.78 -18.07
CA CYS A 194 -6.02 -1.43 -18.52
C CYS A 194 -6.66 -1.44 -19.90
N ASP A 195 -7.65 -0.58 -20.08
CA ASP A 195 -8.25 -0.35 -21.40
C ASP A 195 -7.38 0.67 -22.16
N PRO A 196 -6.79 0.29 -23.31
CA PRO A 196 -5.93 1.20 -24.07
C PRO A 196 -6.69 2.36 -24.72
N VAL A 197 -8.03 2.29 -24.82
CA VAL A 197 -8.88 3.31 -25.44
C VAL A 197 -9.29 4.38 -24.41
N SER A 198 -9.83 3.96 -23.27
CA SER A 198 -10.28 4.88 -22.22
C SER A 198 -9.16 5.28 -21.23
N GLY A 199 -8.13 4.44 -21.09
CA GLY A 199 -7.10 4.56 -20.05
C GLY A 199 -7.59 4.10 -18.67
N GLY A 200 -8.79 3.54 -18.56
CA GLY A 200 -9.35 3.04 -17.31
C GLY A 200 -8.72 1.71 -16.87
N GLY A 201 -8.60 1.52 -15.56
CA GLY A 201 -8.19 0.26 -14.96
C GLY A 201 -9.37 -0.70 -14.82
N TYR A 202 -9.18 -1.98 -15.19
CA TYR A 202 -10.16 -3.03 -14.98
C TYR A 202 -10.22 -3.48 -13.52
N ASP A 203 -11.41 -3.89 -13.03
CA ASP A 203 -11.66 -4.11 -11.60
C ASP A 203 -11.06 -5.40 -11.03
N GLY A 204 -10.61 -6.31 -11.87
CA GLY A 204 -9.97 -7.53 -11.36
C GLY A 204 -9.44 -8.45 -12.43
N LEU A 205 -8.52 -9.32 -12.02
CA LEU A 205 -7.98 -10.41 -12.82
C LEU A 205 -8.71 -11.70 -12.42
N GLU A 206 -9.42 -12.27 -13.37
CA GLU A 206 -10.13 -13.53 -13.25
C GLU A 206 -9.34 -14.66 -13.96
N ARG A 207 -9.74 -15.90 -13.75
CA ARG A 207 -9.05 -17.06 -14.32
C ARG A 207 -8.97 -17.01 -15.87
N ASP A 208 -10.05 -16.56 -16.49
CA ASP A 208 -10.22 -16.62 -17.94
C ASP A 208 -10.21 -15.21 -18.59
N GLY A 209 -9.76 -14.18 -17.86
CA GLY A 209 -9.70 -12.82 -18.37
C GLY A 209 -9.71 -11.75 -17.29
N CYS A 210 -10.34 -10.61 -17.59
CA CYS A 210 -10.48 -9.49 -16.68
C CYS A 210 -11.95 -9.18 -16.43
N ASN A 211 -12.26 -8.75 -15.22
CA ASN A 211 -13.49 -8.00 -14.97
C ASN A 211 -13.35 -6.62 -15.63
N THR A 212 -14.01 -6.44 -16.77
CA THR A 212 -13.85 -5.24 -17.61
C THR A 212 -14.58 -4.01 -17.10
N ASN A 213 -15.24 -4.08 -15.94
CA ASN A 213 -15.71 -2.88 -15.26
C ASN A 213 -14.52 -1.96 -14.92
N GLN A 214 -14.69 -0.64 -15.07
CA GLN A 214 -13.65 0.35 -14.86
C GLN A 214 -14.03 1.24 -13.68
N GLY A 215 -13.88 0.70 -12.48
CA GLY A 215 -14.15 1.43 -11.24
C GLY A 215 -13.13 2.55 -10.97
N ALA A 216 -13.53 3.52 -10.18
CA ALA A 216 -12.64 4.61 -9.79
C ALA A 216 -11.44 4.08 -8.97
N GLU A 217 -11.64 3.11 -8.09
CA GLU A 217 -10.58 2.50 -7.29
C GLU A 217 -9.53 1.85 -8.19
N SER A 218 -9.96 1.02 -9.14
CA SER A 218 -9.07 0.29 -10.04
C SER A 218 -8.29 1.21 -10.97
N THR A 219 -8.95 2.26 -11.47
CA THR A 219 -8.30 3.28 -12.29
C THR A 219 -7.28 4.09 -11.48
N LEU A 220 -7.59 4.47 -10.24
CA LEU A 220 -6.65 5.14 -9.35
C LEU A 220 -5.47 4.25 -8.97
N ALA A 221 -5.71 2.96 -8.71
CA ALA A 221 -4.67 1.98 -8.43
C ALA A 221 -3.67 1.86 -9.61
N LEU A 222 -4.18 1.74 -10.84
CA LEU A 222 -3.35 1.74 -12.05
C LEU A 222 -2.53 3.03 -12.16
N LEU A 223 -3.18 4.20 -12.04
CA LEU A 223 -2.53 5.50 -12.23
C LEU A 223 -1.46 5.77 -11.17
N SER A 224 -1.72 5.48 -9.89
CA SER A 224 -0.74 5.65 -8.82
C SER A 224 0.49 4.77 -9.05
N THR A 225 0.28 3.50 -9.40
CA THR A 225 1.35 2.55 -9.69
C THR A 225 2.23 3.02 -10.86
N LEU A 226 1.62 3.49 -11.95
CA LEU A 226 2.36 4.03 -13.11
C LEU A 226 3.12 5.32 -12.77
N GLN A 227 2.57 6.17 -11.90
CA GLN A 227 3.24 7.40 -11.45
C GLN A 227 4.52 7.10 -10.65
N HIS A 228 4.55 6.05 -9.85
CA HIS A 228 5.75 5.63 -9.13
C HIS A 228 6.92 5.35 -10.07
N ARG A 229 6.69 4.64 -11.18
CA ARG A 229 7.74 4.43 -12.17
C ARG A 229 8.29 5.72 -12.77
N ARG A 230 7.41 6.67 -13.07
CA ARG A 230 7.85 7.98 -13.59
C ARG A 230 8.72 8.74 -12.59
N GLN A 231 8.37 8.66 -11.30
CA GLN A 231 9.16 9.29 -10.24
C GLN A 231 10.52 8.63 -10.03
N LEU A 232 10.59 7.30 -10.17
CA LEU A 232 11.86 6.55 -10.06
C LEU A 232 12.78 6.81 -11.26
N ALA A 233 12.22 6.93 -12.46
CA ALA A 233 12.98 7.21 -13.68
C ALA A 233 13.51 8.67 -13.78
N ALA A 234 12.97 9.59 -12.96
CA ALA A 234 13.36 11.00 -12.93
C ALA A 234 14.47 11.31 -11.90
N ARG A 235 14.95 10.32 -11.17
CA ARG A 235 16.04 10.41 -10.18
C ARG A 235 17.35 9.91 -10.75
#